data_c4a7890673b9e2036aec41434236a005
#
_entry.id   c4a7890673b9e2036aec41434236a005
#
_cell.length_a   1.000
_cell.length_b   1.000
_cell.length_c   1.000
_cell.angle_alpha   90.00
_cell.angle_beta   90.00
_cell.angle_gamma   90.00
#
_symmetry.space_group_name_H-M   'P 1'
#
loop_
_entity.id
_entity.type
_entity.pdbx_description
1 polymer ?
#
loop_
_entity_poly.entity_id
_entity_poly.type
_entity_poly.pdbx_seq_one_letter_code
_entity_poly.pdbx_strand_id
1 'polypeptide(L)'
;MEPIRNYTEEDVGNIVLLEHVNLQIPDQPAAILFYVVGLGFTRDPYLSVGLENMWINVGEQQFHLPTRNAQVIPGHIGVVVPNLELLQGRLKAVEERLKATRFAWSLEHDHVAVTCPWGNHFRCYNPGPRFGDMPLGIPYVEFEVKPGAAAGI
;
A
#
# COMPACT_ATOMS: atom_id res chain seq x y z
N MET A 1 -29.24 -0.27 20.02
CA MET A 1 -28.50 -0.46 18.75
C MET A 1 -28.24 0.95 18.25
N GLU A 2 -26.97 1.40 18.27
CA GLU A 2 -26.64 2.69 17.67
C GLU A 2 -26.92 2.65 16.17
N PRO A 3 -27.46 3.73 15.58
CA PRO A 3 -27.67 3.79 14.14
C PRO A 3 -26.32 3.62 13.41
N ILE A 4 -26.33 2.82 12.36
CA ILE A 4 -25.14 2.70 11.48
C ILE A 4 -24.89 4.09 10.90
N ARG A 5 -23.74 4.69 11.23
CA ARG A 5 -23.33 5.99 10.68
C ARG A 5 -23.21 5.90 9.17
N ASN A 6 -23.88 6.81 8.49
CA ASN A 6 -23.72 6.98 7.05
C ASN A 6 -22.68 8.09 6.79
N TYR A 7 -21.43 7.71 6.67
CA TYR A 7 -20.33 8.66 6.48
C TYR A 7 -20.41 9.45 5.16
N THR A 8 -21.27 9.05 4.22
CA THR A 8 -21.51 9.83 2.99
C THR A 8 -22.37 11.07 3.22
N GLU A 9 -23.06 11.14 4.36
CA GLU A 9 -23.91 12.27 4.76
C GLU A 9 -23.27 13.13 5.84
N GLU A 10 -22.11 12.73 6.37
CA GLU A 10 -21.38 13.49 7.39
C GLU A 10 -20.38 14.45 6.71
N ASP A 11 -20.24 15.65 7.29
CA ASP A 11 -19.15 16.56 6.93
C ASP A 11 -17.85 16.03 7.56
N VAL A 12 -17.08 15.30 6.78
CA VAL A 12 -15.77 14.75 7.17
C VAL A 12 -14.61 15.68 6.82
N GLY A 13 -14.81 16.98 6.90
CA GLY A 13 -13.75 17.97 6.66
C GLY A 13 -13.33 18.09 5.20
N ASN A 14 -14.26 17.88 4.25
CA ASN A 14 -14.00 17.92 2.80
C ASN A 14 -13.01 16.85 2.30
N ILE A 15 -12.85 15.74 3.01
CA ILE A 15 -12.04 14.60 2.54
C ILE A 15 -12.82 13.87 1.45
N VAL A 16 -12.31 13.89 0.23
CA VAL A 16 -12.96 13.30 -0.95
C VAL A 16 -12.17 12.14 -1.57
N LEU A 17 -10.88 12.02 -1.25
CA LEU A 17 -9.99 11.05 -1.88
C LEU A 17 -8.79 10.73 -0.98
N LEU A 18 -8.41 9.47 -0.91
CA LEU A 18 -7.08 9.04 -0.51
C LEU A 18 -6.15 9.23 -1.72
N GLU A 19 -5.40 10.31 -1.75
CA GLU A 19 -4.58 10.67 -2.91
C GLU A 19 -3.22 9.95 -2.89
N HIS A 20 -2.52 9.94 -1.75
CA HIS A 20 -1.27 9.20 -1.61
C HIS A 20 -1.01 8.73 -0.18
N VAL A 21 -0.10 7.78 -0.05
CA VAL A 21 0.42 7.29 1.23
C VAL A 21 1.90 7.65 1.32
N ASN A 22 2.29 8.38 2.37
CA ASN A 22 3.67 8.74 2.62
C ASN A 22 4.34 7.73 3.57
N LEU A 23 5.42 7.08 3.10
CA LEU A 23 6.18 6.09 3.87
C LEU A 23 7.68 6.34 3.70
N GLN A 24 8.37 6.65 4.78
CA GLN A 24 9.82 6.78 4.75
C GLN A 24 10.50 5.42 4.52
N ILE A 25 11.49 5.41 3.65
CA ILE A 25 12.28 4.22 3.28
C ILE A 25 13.78 4.50 3.44
N PRO A 26 14.60 3.54 3.90
CA PRO A 26 16.04 3.77 4.04
C PRO A 26 16.83 3.57 2.74
N ASP A 27 16.26 2.87 1.75
CA ASP A 27 17.00 2.38 0.59
C ASP A 27 16.10 2.34 -0.66
N GLN A 28 16.39 3.19 -1.65
CA GLN A 28 15.66 3.21 -2.93
C GLN A 28 15.86 1.96 -3.78
N PRO A 29 17.07 1.36 -3.93
CA PRO A 29 17.23 0.10 -4.64
C PRO A 29 16.30 -1.01 -4.15
N ALA A 30 16.20 -1.23 -2.83
CA ALA A 30 15.25 -2.20 -2.27
C ALA A 30 13.78 -1.79 -2.50
N ALA A 31 13.47 -0.49 -2.45
CA ALA A 31 12.14 0.01 -2.78
C ALA A 31 11.78 -0.25 -4.25
N ILE A 32 12.68 -0.05 -5.18
CA ILE A 32 12.45 -0.37 -6.60
C ILE A 32 12.19 -1.88 -6.76
N LEU A 33 12.98 -2.73 -6.12
CA LEU A 33 12.75 -4.18 -6.15
C LEU A 33 11.36 -4.53 -5.62
N PHE A 34 10.93 -3.92 -4.54
CA PHE A 34 9.65 -4.20 -3.92
C PHE A 34 8.47 -3.60 -4.70
N TYR A 35 8.43 -2.26 -4.85
CA TYR A 35 7.27 -1.58 -5.43
C TYR A 35 7.18 -1.74 -6.95
N VAL A 36 8.30 -1.67 -7.68
CA VAL A 36 8.27 -1.69 -9.14
C VAL A 36 8.36 -3.11 -9.67
N VAL A 37 9.35 -3.89 -9.25
CA VAL A 37 9.53 -5.26 -9.77
C VAL A 37 8.53 -6.21 -9.13
N GLY A 38 8.44 -6.19 -7.79
CA GLY A 38 7.60 -7.10 -7.00
C GLY A 38 6.12 -6.80 -7.12
N LEU A 39 5.66 -5.59 -6.78
CA LEU A 39 4.25 -5.22 -6.85
C LEU A 39 3.80 -4.84 -8.27
N GLY A 40 4.72 -4.52 -9.18
CA GLY A 40 4.40 -4.18 -10.56
C GLY A 40 3.94 -2.74 -10.76
N PHE A 41 4.23 -1.85 -9.81
CA PHE A 41 3.90 -0.43 -9.92
C PHE A 41 4.92 0.33 -10.75
N THR A 42 4.69 1.61 -11.00
CA THR A 42 5.56 2.43 -11.84
C THR A 42 6.16 3.58 -11.04
N ARG A 43 7.49 3.70 -11.07
CA ARG A 43 8.14 4.91 -10.55
C ARG A 43 7.72 6.10 -11.40
N ASP A 44 7.30 7.20 -10.74
CA ASP A 44 6.96 8.43 -11.45
C ASP A 44 8.21 8.99 -12.15
N PRO A 45 8.16 9.25 -13.47
CA PRO A 45 9.33 9.70 -14.22
C PRO A 45 9.60 11.20 -14.09
N TYR A 46 8.70 11.97 -13.50
CA TYR A 46 8.77 13.43 -13.42
C TYR A 46 8.98 13.96 -12.01
N LEU A 47 8.37 13.29 -11.02
CA LEU A 47 8.43 13.73 -9.63
C LEU A 47 9.64 13.13 -8.91
N SER A 48 10.50 14.00 -8.34
CA SER A 48 11.60 13.62 -7.46
C SER A 48 12.46 12.48 -8.02
N VAL A 49 13.06 12.71 -9.17
CA VAL A 49 13.87 11.71 -9.89
C VAL A 49 15.24 11.42 -9.24
N GLY A 50 15.61 12.15 -8.18
CA GLY A 50 16.86 11.97 -7.42
C GLY A 50 16.84 10.80 -6.44
N LEU A 51 17.84 10.77 -5.54
CA LEU A 51 18.01 9.71 -4.53
C LEU A 51 17.37 10.02 -3.19
N GLU A 52 16.95 11.26 -2.96
CA GLU A 52 16.39 11.70 -1.67
C GLU A 52 14.90 11.41 -1.51
N ASN A 53 14.24 11.15 -2.62
CA ASN A 53 12.80 11.01 -2.67
C ASN A 53 12.38 10.17 -3.88
N MET A 54 11.25 9.48 -3.76
CA MET A 54 10.71 8.68 -4.85
C MET A 54 9.18 8.66 -4.79
N TRP A 55 8.54 8.75 -5.95
CA TRP A 55 7.10 8.57 -6.11
C TRP A 55 6.82 7.33 -6.93
N ILE A 56 5.83 6.56 -6.49
CA ILE A 56 5.39 5.32 -7.14
C ILE A 56 3.92 5.46 -7.48
N ASN A 57 3.60 5.37 -8.76
CA ASN A 57 2.24 5.45 -9.29
C ASN A 57 1.49 4.13 -9.09
N VAL A 58 0.28 4.21 -8.55
CA VAL A 58 -0.63 3.09 -8.29
C VAL A 58 -2.03 3.48 -8.78
N GLY A 59 -2.28 3.39 -10.08
CA GLY A 59 -3.50 3.92 -10.67
C GLY A 59 -3.56 5.44 -10.60
N GLU A 60 -4.64 5.98 -10.02
CA GLU A 60 -4.81 7.43 -9.78
C GLU A 60 -4.17 7.91 -8.48
N GLN A 61 -3.52 7.01 -7.75
CA GLN A 61 -2.93 7.27 -6.43
C GLN A 61 -1.42 7.00 -6.46
N GLN A 62 -0.73 7.37 -5.38
CA GLN A 62 0.72 7.24 -5.31
C GLN A 62 1.20 6.80 -3.92
N PHE A 63 2.37 6.16 -3.88
CA PHE A 63 3.22 6.14 -2.69
C PHE A 63 4.29 7.24 -2.81
N HIS A 64 4.40 8.07 -1.79
CA HIS A 64 5.49 9.02 -1.62
C HIS A 64 6.52 8.41 -0.65
N LEU A 65 7.74 8.20 -1.12
CA LEU A 65 8.77 7.45 -0.43
C LEU A 65 10.04 8.30 -0.19
N PRO A 66 10.05 9.17 0.83
CA PRO A 66 11.26 9.90 1.22
C PRO A 66 12.34 8.94 1.72
N THR A 67 13.59 9.15 1.31
CA THR A 67 14.74 8.35 1.76
C THR A 67 15.19 8.80 3.15
N ARG A 68 14.77 8.08 4.18
CA ARG A 68 15.02 8.33 5.60
C ARG A 68 14.98 7.01 6.38
N ASN A 69 15.02 7.07 7.71
CA ASN A 69 14.78 5.89 8.54
C ASN A 69 13.41 5.26 8.19
N ALA A 70 13.38 3.92 8.18
CA ALA A 70 12.17 3.20 7.82
C ALA A 70 10.99 3.59 8.73
N GLN A 71 9.86 3.92 8.12
CA GLN A 71 8.59 4.11 8.80
C GLN A 71 7.73 2.87 8.63
N VAL A 72 7.24 2.33 9.73
CA VAL A 72 6.29 1.20 9.74
C VAL A 72 5.02 1.66 10.42
N ILE A 73 3.91 1.60 9.71
CA ILE A 73 2.60 1.94 10.26
C ILE A 73 2.03 0.73 11.04
N PRO A 74 1.35 0.95 12.17
CA PRO A 74 0.64 -0.12 12.87
C PRO A 74 -0.68 -0.40 12.12
N GLY A 75 -0.69 -1.40 11.26
CA GLY A 75 -1.87 -1.76 10.47
C GLY A 75 -1.53 -2.30 9.09
N HIS A 76 -2.42 -2.06 8.12
CA HIS A 76 -2.33 -2.62 6.78
C HIS A 76 -2.65 -1.57 5.72
N ILE A 77 -2.01 -1.71 4.57
CA ILE A 77 -2.32 -0.94 3.36
C ILE A 77 -3.04 -1.88 2.39
N GLY A 78 -4.29 -1.55 2.08
CA GLY A 78 -5.03 -2.24 1.02
C GLY A 78 -4.56 -1.77 -0.35
N VAL A 79 -4.37 -2.70 -1.28
CA VAL A 79 -4.01 -2.41 -2.67
C VAL A 79 -4.84 -3.29 -3.59
N VAL A 80 -5.44 -2.68 -4.61
CA VAL A 80 -6.04 -3.41 -5.73
C VAL A 80 -5.00 -3.50 -6.84
N VAL A 81 -4.78 -4.71 -7.35
CA VAL A 81 -3.88 -4.99 -8.48
C VAL A 81 -4.65 -5.68 -9.60
N PRO A 82 -4.31 -5.48 -10.87
CA PRO A 82 -5.09 -6.02 -11.98
C PRO A 82 -5.21 -7.55 -11.98
N ASN A 83 -4.21 -8.27 -11.42
CA ASN A 83 -4.19 -9.73 -11.43
C ASN A 83 -3.30 -10.28 -10.31
N LEU A 84 -3.89 -10.99 -9.34
CA LEU A 84 -3.16 -11.59 -8.21
C LEU A 84 -2.23 -12.74 -8.63
N GLU A 85 -2.53 -13.48 -9.68
CA GLU A 85 -1.66 -14.56 -10.15
C GLU A 85 -0.36 -14.00 -10.74
N LEU A 86 -0.45 -12.94 -11.54
CA LEU A 86 0.72 -12.22 -12.04
C LEU A 86 1.52 -11.59 -10.89
N LEU A 87 0.84 -11.05 -9.87
CA LEU A 87 1.50 -10.53 -8.68
C LEU A 87 2.34 -11.61 -7.99
N GLN A 88 1.78 -12.80 -7.75
CA GLN A 88 2.52 -13.90 -7.13
C GLN A 88 3.78 -14.26 -7.90
N GLY A 89 3.71 -14.31 -9.23
CA GLY A 89 4.89 -14.55 -10.09
C GLY A 89 5.97 -13.49 -9.91
N ARG A 90 5.59 -12.20 -9.79
CA ARG A 90 6.51 -11.09 -9.54
C ARG A 90 7.13 -11.15 -8.15
N LEU A 91 6.33 -11.40 -7.11
CA LEU A 91 6.80 -11.51 -5.73
C LEU A 91 7.82 -12.64 -5.61
N LYS A 92 7.54 -13.80 -6.21
CA LYS A 92 8.48 -14.92 -6.27
C LYS A 92 9.79 -14.57 -6.97
N ALA A 93 9.75 -13.77 -8.01
CA ALA A 93 10.95 -13.36 -8.75
C ALA A 93 11.91 -12.46 -7.94
N VAL A 94 11.41 -11.76 -6.91
CA VAL A 94 12.23 -10.87 -6.07
C VAL A 94 12.64 -11.50 -4.74
N GLU A 95 12.10 -12.66 -4.36
CA GLU A 95 12.36 -13.32 -3.06
C GLU A 95 13.85 -13.43 -2.74
N GLU A 96 14.62 -14.00 -3.65
CA GLU A 96 16.05 -14.24 -3.41
C GLU A 96 16.82 -12.93 -3.19
N ARG A 97 16.44 -11.87 -3.90
CA ARG A 97 17.09 -10.56 -3.80
C ARG A 97 16.69 -9.80 -2.52
N LEU A 98 15.53 -10.09 -1.95
CA LEU A 98 14.99 -9.45 -0.76
C LEU A 98 15.09 -10.33 0.50
N LYS A 99 15.64 -11.54 0.42
CA LYS A 99 15.71 -12.51 1.52
C LYS A 99 16.38 -12.04 2.80
N ALA A 100 17.29 -11.06 2.70
CA ALA A 100 17.96 -10.47 3.87
C ALA A 100 17.18 -9.34 4.54
N THR A 101 15.95 -9.08 4.10
CA THR A 101 15.05 -8.06 4.61
C THR A 101 13.87 -8.70 5.36
N ARG A 102 12.86 -7.90 5.72
CA ARG A 102 11.60 -8.41 6.27
C ARG A 102 10.60 -8.85 5.20
N PHE A 103 10.99 -8.81 3.93
CA PHE A 103 10.11 -9.20 2.83
C PHE A 103 9.57 -10.62 3.02
N ALA A 104 8.26 -10.74 2.92
CA ALA A 104 7.55 -12.01 2.95
C ALA A 104 6.22 -11.87 2.23
N TRP A 105 5.65 -12.96 1.76
CA TRP A 105 4.31 -12.98 1.21
C TRP A 105 3.64 -14.35 1.38
N SER A 106 2.31 -14.35 1.41
CA SER A 106 1.49 -15.58 1.47
C SER A 106 0.19 -15.37 0.68
N LEU A 107 -0.33 -16.45 0.14
CA LEU A 107 -1.67 -16.48 -0.45
C LEU A 107 -2.67 -16.76 0.68
N GLU A 108 -3.58 -15.82 0.88
CA GLU A 108 -4.70 -15.94 1.81
C GLU A 108 -6.01 -16.26 1.04
N HIS A 109 -7.12 -16.40 1.76
CA HIS A 109 -8.40 -16.79 1.17
C HIS A 109 -8.88 -15.81 0.07
N ASP A 110 -8.77 -14.49 0.29
CA ASP A 110 -9.31 -13.44 -0.58
C ASP A 110 -8.28 -12.43 -1.06
N HIS A 111 -7.01 -12.56 -0.66
CA HIS A 111 -5.94 -11.63 -1.01
C HIS A 111 -4.56 -12.29 -0.96
N VAL A 112 -3.56 -11.59 -1.46
CA VAL A 112 -2.17 -11.89 -1.21
C VAL A 112 -1.68 -10.95 -0.11
N ALA A 113 -1.26 -11.52 1.02
CA ALA A 113 -0.61 -10.78 2.10
C ALA A 113 0.87 -10.58 1.75
N VAL A 114 1.35 -9.34 1.85
CA VAL A 114 2.74 -9.00 1.52
C VAL A 114 3.32 -8.12 2.62
N THR A 115 4.53 -8.45 3.06
CA THR A 115 5.32 -7.60 3.97
C THR A 115 6.43 -6.95 3.16
N CYS A 116 6.54 -5.61 3.22
CA CYS A 116 7.61 -4.90 2.54
C CYS A 116 8.98 -5.15 3.20
N PRO A 117 10.10 -4.78 2.56
CA PRO A 117 11.45 -5.00 3.11
C PRO A 117 11.67 -4.45 4.52
N TRP A 118 10.89 -3.49 4.96
CA TRP A 118 11.04 -2.83 6.28
C TRP A 118 9.95 -3.17 7.28
N GLY A 119 8.89 -3.91 6.87
CA GLY A 119 7.88 -4.43 7.77
C GLY A 119 6.48 -3.82 7.63
N ASN A 120 6.21 -2.93 6.66
CA ASN A 120 4.84 -2.54 6.37
C ASN A 120 4.06 -3.69 5.74
N HIS A 121 2.82 -3.88 6.16
CA HIS A 121 1.94 -4.94 5.69
C HIS A 121 0.97 -4.44 4.62
N PHE A 122 0.88 -5.21 3.55
CA PHE A 122 -0.02 -4.96 2.43
C PHE A 122 -1.01 -6.12 2.28
N ARG A 123 -2.25 -5.82 1.93
CA ARG A 123 -3.24 -6.79 1.46
C ARG A 123 -3.57 -6.47 0.00
N CYS A 124 -3.15 -7.33 -0.90
CA CYS A 124 -3.32 -7.14 -2.34
C CYS A 124 -4.53 -7.94 -2.83
N TYR A 125 -5.45 -7.28 -3.53
CA TYR A 125 -6.72 -7.83 -3.99
C TYR A 125 -6.85 -7.77 -5.50
N ASN A 126 -7.65 -8.66 -6.08
CA ASN A 126 -8.19 -8.46 -7.43
C ASN A 126 -9.23 -7.32 -7.43
N PRO A 127 -9.45 -6.66 -8.58
CA PRO A 127 -10.60 -5.77 -8.74
C PRO A 127 -11.91 -6.49 -8.42
N GLY A 128 -12.87 -5.77 -7.85
CA GLY A 128 -14.17 -6.33 -7.54
C GLY A 128 -15.13 -5.33 -6.90
N PRO A 129 -16.41 -5.70 -6.70
CA PRO A 129 -17.47 -4.82 -6.19
C PRO A 129 -17.14 -4.17 -4.83
N ARG A 130 -16.32 -4.83 -4.01
CA ARG A 130 -15.86 -4.29 -2.71
C ARG A 130 -15.12 -2.97 -2.85
N PHE A 131 -14.45 -2.74 -3.99
CA PHE A 131 -13.60 -1.57 -4.25
C PHE A 131 -14.15 -0.69 -5.38
N GLY A 132 -15.44 -0.84 -5.70
CA GLY A 132 -16.05 -0.15 -6.84
C GLY A 132 -15.42 -0.59 -8.15
N ASP A 133 -15.20 0.37 -9.04
CA ASP A 133 -14.59 0.11 -10.36
C ASP A 133 -13.06 0.30 -10.37
N MET A 134 -12.41 0.27 -9.21
CA MET A 134 -10.97 0.47 -9.09
C MET A 134 -10.21 -0.72 -9.71
N PRO A 135 -9.51 -0.55 -10.86
CA PRO A 135 -8.73 -1.62 -11.47
C PRO A 135 -7.33 -1.75 -10.87
N LEU A 136 -6.81 -0.65 -10.32
CA LEU A 136 -5.50 -0.50 -9.68
C LEU A 136 -5.56 0.70 -8.75
N GLY A 137 -5.11 0.56 -7.50
CA GLY A 137 -5.13 1.68 -6.57
C GLY A 137 -4.95 1.27 -5.11
N ILE A 138 -5.10 2.24 -4.22
CA ILE A 138 -5.01 2.11 -2.77
C ILE A 138 -6.40 2.39 -2.18
N PRO A 139 -7.26 1.39 -2.02
CA PRO A 139 -8.63 1.60 -1.55
C PRO A 139 -8.74 2.03 -0.09
N TYR A 140 -7.76 1.67 0.75
CA TYR A 140 -7.77 2.02 2.16
C TYR A 140 -6.38 1.92 2.81
N VAL A 141 -6.24 2.61 3.94
CA VAL A 141 -5.19 2.36 4.94
C VAL A 141 -5.89 2.06 6.26
N GLU A 142 -5.57 0.92 6.87
CA GLU A 142 -6.10 0.49 8.15
C GLU A 142 -5.06 0.72 9.24
N PHE A 143 -5.44 1.39 10.31
CA PHE A 143 -4.58 1.60 11.49
C PHE A 143 -5.09 0.78 12.68
N GLU A 144 -4.19 0.09 13.33
CA GLU A 144 -4.44 -0.51 14.64
C GLU A 144 -4.26 0.54 15.71
N VAL A 145 -5.31 0.84 16.44
CA VAL A 145 -5.33 1.84 17.51
C VAL A 145 -5.76 1.22 18.85
N LYS A 146 -5.47 1.89 19.95
CA LYS A 146 -5.91 1.41 21.27
C LYS A 146 -7.44 1.32 21.33
N PRO A 147 -8.00 0.36 22.08
CA PRO A 147 -9.44 0.26 22.28
C PRO A 147 -10.05 1.61 22.74
N GLY A 148 -11.13 2.03 22.07
CA GLY A 148 -11.82 3.29 22.32
C GLY A 148 -11.23 4.52 21.61
N ALA A 149 -10.03 4.46 21.04
CA ALA A 149 -9.43 5.60 20.32
C ALA A 149 -10.16 5.93 19.02
N ALA A 150 -10.71 4.92 18.33
CA ALA A 150 -11.42 5.10 17.05
C ALA A 150 -12.68 5.97 17.18
N ALA A 151 -13.28 6.08 18.38
CA ALA A 151 -14.45 6.93 18.60
C ALA A 151 -14.11 8.44 18.68
N GLY A 152 -12.83 8.78 18.78
CA GLY A 152 -12.34 10.16 18.87
C GLY A 152 -11.56 10.64 17.64
N ILE A 153 -11.49 9.79 16.62
CA ILE A 153 -10.90 10.10 15.32
C ILE A 153 -12.03 10.40 14.35
#